data_5f50e32a4dee62fc0380d78b8f7247c7
#
_entry.id   5f50e32a4dee62fc0380d78b8f7247c7
#
_cell.length_a   1.000
_cell.length_b   1.000
_cell.length_c   1.000
_cell.angle_alpha   90.00
_cell.angle_beta   90.00
_cell.angle_gamma   90.00
#
_symmetry.space_group_name_H-M   'P 1'
#
loop_
_entity.id
_entity.type
_entity.pdbx_description
1 polymer ?
#
loop_
_entity_poly.entity_id
_entity_poly.type
_entity_poly.pdbx_seq_one_letter_code
_entity_poly.pdbx_strand_id
1 'polypeptide(L)'
;DYSDYVFTQQDIDEIIKSSVKKFASEFIDRRIRLEYDSVDIQAVTDEKWFAFVVEQLLSNALKYTREGSIKIYSEGKVLCIKDTGIGIAPEDLPRVFDKGYTGCNGRTDRRASGLGLYLCRRICQNLGIDISISSTVGEGTTVRLDLGQYKLGKE
;
A
#
# COMPACT_ATOMS: atom_id res chain seq x y z
N ASP A 1 -8.65 -9.96 -13.80
CA ASP A 1 -9.08 -9.87 -15.20
C ASP A 1 -9.42 -8.42 -15.55
N TYR A 2 -8.91 -7.96 -16.68
CA TYR A 2 -9.12 -6.58 -17.13
C TYR A 2 -10.59 -6.21 -17.29
N SER A 3 -11.41 -7.16 -17.67
CA SER A 3 -12.82 -6.90 -17.93
C SER A 3 -13.57 -6.53 -16.64
N ASP A 4 -12.98 -6.80 -15.50
CA ASP A 4 -13.61 -6.51 -14.21
C ASP A 4 -13.33 -5.11 -13.69
N TYR A 5 -12.45 -4.36 -14.35
CA TYR A 5 -12.10 -3.02 -13.89
C TYR A 5 -13.01 -1.96 -14.47
N VAL A 6 -13.44 -1.03 -13.63
CA VAL A 6 -14.28 0.08 -14.03
C VAL A 6 -13.54 1.37 -13.70
N PHE A 7 -13.00 2.02 -14.74
CA PHE A 7 -12.19 3.21 -14.57
C PHE A 7 -13.08 4.45 -14.53
N THR A 8 -13.04 5.17 -13.41
CA THR A 8 -13.78 6.41 -13.25
C THR A 8 -12.90 7.42 -12.52
N GLN A 9 -13.28 8.70 -12.64
CA GLN A 9 -12.59 9.77 -11.93
C GLN A 9 -12.85 9.60 -10.43
N GLN A 10 -11.78 9.56 -9.65
CA GLN A 10 -11.89 9.32 -8.22
C GLN A 10 -11.13 10.36 -7.43
N ASP A 11 -11.69 10.72 -6.28
CA ASP A 11 -10.99 11.49 -5.26
C ASP A 11 -10.26 10.48 -4.37
N ILE A 12 -8.93 10.44 -4.51
CA ILE A 12 -8.13 9.43 -3.82
C ILE A 12 -8.24 9.59 -2.30
N ASP A 13 -8.33 10.83 -1.82
CA ASP A 13 -8.45 11.06 -0.38
C ASP A 13 -9.66 10.36 0.22
N GLU A 14 -10.79 10.36 -0.50
CA GLU A 14 -12.00 9.70 0.00
C GLU A 14 -11.83 8.20 0.10
N ILE A 15 -11.13 7.61 -0.87
CA ILE A 15 -10.86 6.17 -0.82
C ILE A 15 -9.97 5.84 0.36
N ILE A 16 -8.94 6.67 0.62
CA ILE A 16 -8.04 6.45 1.74
C ILE A 16 -8.77 6.56 3.06
N LYS A 17 -9.61 7.59 3.22
CA LYS A 17 -10.38 7.75 4.45
C LYS A 17 -11.26 6.54 4.74
N SER A 18 -11.92 6.04 3.72
CA SER A 18 -12.77 4.86 3.85
C SER A 18 -11.96 3.64 4.24
N SER A 19 -10.79 3.46 3.62
CA SER A 19 -9.91 2.33 3.92
C SER A 19 -9.36 2.41 5.34
N VAL A 20 -8.93 3.60 5.76
CA VAL A 20 -8.38 3.80 7.11
C VAL A 20 -9.41 3.44 8.17
N LYS A 21 -10.67 3.78 7.96
CA LYS A 21 -11.71 3.47 8.92
C LYS A 21 -11.80 1.98 9.24
N LYS A 22 -11.51 1.15 8.26
CA LYS A 22 -11.58 -0.29 8.45
C LYS A 22 -10.51 -0.80 9.42
N PHE A 23 -9.44 -0.05 9.61
CA PHE A 23 -8.35 -0.46 10.48
C PHE A 23 -8.29 0.35 11.78
N ALA A 24 -9.29 1.22 12.03
CA ALA A 24 -9.24 2.10 13.19
C ALA A 24 -9.08 1.32 14.50
N SER A 25 -9.84 0.26 14.68
CA SER A 25 -9.74 -0.49 15.94
C SER A 25 -8.38 -1.16 16.07
N GLU A 26 -7.80 -1.64 14.98
CA GLU A 26 -6.48 -2.27 15.05
C GLU A 26 -5.40 -1.27 15.43
N PHE A 27 -5.46 -0.05 14.88
CA PHE A 27 -4.53 1.00 15.28
C PHE A 27 -4.62 1.27 16.78
N ILE A 28 -5.86 1.37 17.30
CA ILE A 28 -6.10 1.66 18.69
C ILE A 28 -5.62 0.51 19.58
N ASP A 29 -6.01 -0.71 19.24
CA ASP A 29 -5.67 -1.88 20.04
C ASP A 29 -4.16 -2.10 20.12
N ARG A 30 -3.46 -1.85 19.01
CA ARG A 30 -2.03 -2.07 18.95
C ARG A 30 -1.22 -0.83 19.30
N ARG A 31 -1.91 0.29 19.59
CA ARG A 31 -1.28 1.54 19.99
C ARG A 31 -0.27 2.04 18.96
N ILE A 32 -0.61 1.86 17.70
CA ILE A 32 0.19 2.39 16.61
C ILE A 32 -0.44 3.70 16.18
N ARG A 33 0.39 4.74 16.07
CA ARG A 33 -0.09 6.08 15.76
C ARG A 33 -0.31 6.20 14.25
N LEU A 34 -1.46 6.70 13.88
CA LEU A 34 -1.75 7.02 12.48
C LEU A 34 -1.50 8.51 12.27
N GLU A 35 -0.63 8.84 11.33
CA GLU A 35 -0.36 10.22 10.93
C GLU A 35 -0.89 10.37 9.51
N TYR A 36 -2.05 10.99 9.41
CA TYR A 36 -2.73 11.10 8.13
C TYR A 36 -2.78 12.55 7.66
N ASP A 37 -2.12 12.81 6.54
CA ASP A 37 -2.20 14.10 5.86
C ASP A 37 -3.14 13.94 4.68
N SER A 38 -4.10 14.84 4.55
CA SER A 38 -5.04 14.80 3.42
C SER A 38 -4.27 14.75 2.10
N VAL A 39 -4.77 13.94 1.20
CA VAL A 39 -4.13 13.68 -0.10
C VAL A 39 -4.91 14.40 -1.18
N ASP A 40 -4.27 15.35 -1.86
CA ASP A 40 -4.91 16.11 -2.92
C ASP A 40 -4.59 15.47 -4.26
N ILE A 41 -5.21 14.33 -4.53
CA ILE A 41 -5.01 13.60 -5.78
C ILE A 41 -6.36 13.21 -6.36
N GLN A 42 -6.58 13.64 -7.62
CA GLN A 42 -7.70 13.17 -8.42
C GLN A 42 -7.12 12.27 -9.50
N ALA A 43 -7.69 11.11 -9.70
CA ALA A 43 -7.14 10.17 -10.67
C ALA A 43 -8.24 9.29 -11.26
N VAL A 44 -7.98 8.81 -12.47
CA VAL A 44 -8.87 7.84 -13.11
C VAL A 44 -8.39 6.45 -12.70
N THR A 45 -9.23 5.74 -11.96
CA THR A 45 -8.86 4.43 -11.46
C THR A 45 -10.14 3.67 -11.11
N ASP A 46 -9.99 2.41 -10.72
CA ASP A 46 -11.11 1.60 -10.24
C ASP A 46 -11.18 1.71 -8.72
N GLU A 47 -12.29 2.23 -8.23
CA GLU A 47 -12.44 2.51 -6.80
C GLU A 47 -12.25 1.26 -5.95
N LYS A 48 -12.89 0.17 -6.33
CA LYS A 48 -12.85 -1.07 -5.55
C LYS A 48 -11.45 -1.67 -5.51
N TRP A 49 -10.81 -1.77 -6.67
CA TRP A 49 -9.49 -2.39 -6.73
C TRP A 49 -8.41 -1.51 -6.13
N PHE A 50 -8.54 -0.19 -6.29
CA PHE A 50 -7.59 0.71 -5.64
C PHE A 50 -7.72 0.62 -4.11
N ALA A 51 -8.97 0.59 -3.61
CA ALA A 51 -9.20 0.43 -2.17
C ALA A 51 -8.57 -0.86 -1.66
N PHE A 52 -8.68 -1.95 -2.43
CA PHE A 52 -8.06 -3.22 -2.06
C PHE A 52 -6.55 -3.05 -1.89
N VAL A 53 -5.90 -2.37 -2.84
CA VAL A 53 -4.45 -2.15 -2.74
C VAL A 53 -4.11 -1.36 -1.48
N VAL A 54 -4.83 -0.26 -1.21
CA VAL A 54 -4.57 0.54 -0.02
C VAL A 54 -4.74 -0.30 1.24
N GLU A 55 -5.78 -1.12 1.30
CA GLU A 55 -6.03 -1.96 2.47
C GLU A 55 -4.93 -3.00 2.67
N GLN A 56 -4.44 -3.58 1.58
CA GLN A 56 -3.34 -4.54 1.69
C GLN A 56 -2.07 -3.87 2.20
N LEU A 57 -1.79 -2.66 1.73
CA LEU A 57 -0.61 -1.93 2.17
C LEU A 57 -0.72 -1.52 3.63
N LEU A 58 -1.91 -1.10 4.09
CA LEU A 58 -2.13 -0.78 5.49
C LEU A 58 -1.99 -2.02 6.36
N SER A 59 -2.55 -3.13 5.92
CA SER A 59 -2.45 -4.39 6.64
C SER A 59 -0.99 -4.80 6.81
N ASN A 60 -0.19 -4.70 5.74
CA ASN A 60 1.23 -5.00 5.82
C ASN A 60 1.96 -4.06 6.77
N ALA A 61 1.69 -2.76 6.68
CA ALA A 61 2.33 -1.79 7.55
C ALA A 61 2.05 -2.10 9.02
N LEU A 62 0.80 -2.41 9.33
CA LEU A 62 0.43 -2.77 10.70
C LEU A 62 1.09 -4.06 11.16
N LYS A 63 1.17 -5.05 10.25
CA LYS A 63 1.75 -6.33 10.59
C LYS A 63 3.22 -6.22 10.98
N TYR A 64 3.97 -5.37 10.29
CA TYR A 64 5.41 -5.27 10.47
C TYR A 64 5.85 -4.10 11.34
N THR A 65 4.91 -3.34 11.91
CA THR A 65 5.20 -2.27 12.85
C THR A 65 4.77 -2.69 14.25
N ARG A 66 5.73 -2.88 15.14
CA ARG A 66 5.42 -3.31 16.50
C ARG A 66 5.00 -2.13 17.36
N GLU A 67 5.72 -1.03 17.23
CA GLU A 67 5.38 0.21 17.90
C GLU A 67 5.86 1.34 17.02
N GLY A 68 5.23 2.50 17.16
CA GLY A 68 5.57 3.66 16.36
C GLY A 68 4.38 4.15 15.57
N SER A 69 4.58 4.40 14.28
CA SER A 69 3.56 5.09 13.50
C SER A 69 3.50 4.62 12.05
N ILE A 70 2.36 4.89 11.46
CA ILE A 70 2.16 4.73 10.02
C ILE A 70 1.68 6.08 9.51
N LYS A 71 2.37 6.61 8.51
CA LYS A 71 2.06 7.92 7.95
C LYS A 71 1.55 7.77 6.52
N ILE A 72 0.45 8.44 6.23
CA ILE A 72 -0.11 8.50 4.88
C ILE A 72 -0.04 9.95 4.42
N TYR A 73 0.58 10.17 3.27
CA TYR A 73 0.76 11.52 2.74
C TYR A 73 0.96 11.42 1.23
N SER A 74 1.07 12.56 0.57
CA SER A 74 1.31 12.57 -0.87
C SER A 74 2.42 13.55 -1.22
N GLU A 75 3.07 13.27 -2.34
CA GLU A 75 4.03 14.15 -2.97
C GLU A 75 3.61 14.25 -4.43
N GLY A 76 2.97 15.37 -4.78
CA GLY A 76 2.37 15.48 -6.09
C GLY A 76 1.31 14.41 -6.28
N LYS A 77 1.43 13.62 -7.33
CA LYS A 77 0.51 12.53 -7.61
C LYS A 77 0.97 11.20 -7.05
N VAL A 78 1.94 11.21 -6.17
CA VAL A 78 2.46 9.99 -5.55
C VAL A 78 1.88 9.87 -4.15
N LEU A 79 1.13 8.81 -3.93
CA LEU A 79 0.61 8.47 -2.60
C LEU A 79 1.67 7.68 -1.87
N CYS A 80 1.97 8.07 -0.63
CA CYS A 80 3.01 7.43 0.17
C CYS A 80 2.42 6.85 1.44
N ILE A 81 2.77 5.61 1.75
CA ILE A 81 2.41 4.95 3.00
C ILE A 81 3.71 4.53 3.66
N LYS A 82 4.05 5.19 4.77
CA LYS A 82 5.32 5.03 5.44
C LYS A 82 5.11 4.46 6.83
N ASP A 83 5.83 3.40 7.17
CA ASP A 83 5.76 2.85 8.52
C ASP A 83 7.13 2.93 9.20
N THR A 84 7.11 2.86 10.53
CA THR A 84 8.33 2.80 11.33
C THR A 84 8.57 1.37 11.81
N GLY A 85 8.30 0.41 10.94
CA GLY A 85 8.41 -1.00 11.30
C GLY A 85 9.82 -1.54 11.18
N ILE A 86 9.89 -2.85 11.09
CA ILE A 86 11.19 -3.54 11.13
C ILE A 86 12.03 -3.31 9.88
N GLY A 87 11.42 -2.88 8.79
CA GLY A 87 12.13 -2.70 7.54
C GLY A 87 12.37 -3.99 6.79
N ILE A 88 12.98 -3.87 5.62
CA ILE A 88 13.27 -4.98 4.72
C ILE A 88 14.74 -4.92 4.36
N ALA A 89 15.41 -6.06 4.47
CA ALA A 89 16.84 -6.13 4.15
C ALA A 89 17.08 -5.84 2.66
N PRO A 90 18.21 -5.19 2.31
CA PRO A 90 18.46 -4.85 0.92
C PRO A 90 18.43 -6.06 -0.02
N GLU A 91 18.89 -7.21 0.46
CA GLU A 91 18.87 -8.41 -0.37
C GLU A 91 17.48 -8.95 -0.62
N ASP A 92 16.50 -8.58 0.22
CA ASP A 92 15.13 -9.02 0.06
C ASP A 92 14.27 -8.06 -0.76
N LEU A 93 14.66 -6.78 -0.83
CA LEU A 93 13.86 -5.78 -1.54
C LEU A 93 13.51 -6.17 -2.97
N PRO A 94 14.44 -6.72 -3.79
CA PRO A 94 14.08 -7.10 -5.15
C PRO A 94 13.03 -8.19 -5.23
N ARG A 95 12.78 -8.90 -4.12
CA ARG A 95 11.89 -10.06 -4.10
C ARG A 95 10.54 -9.81 -3.46
N VAL A 96 10.31 -8.59 -2.93
CA VAL A 96 9.09 -8.37 -2.12
C VAL A 96 7.80 -8.53 -2.91
N PHE A 97 7.87 -8.35 -4.23
CA PHE A 97 6.68 -8.51 -5.07
C PHE A 97 6.56 -9.91 -5.64
N ASP A 98 7.50 -10.80 -5.34
CA ASP A 98 7.43 -12.16 -5.86
C ASP A 98 6.26 -12.91 -5.23
N LYS A 99 5.62 -13.73 -6.04
CA LYS A 99 4.53 -14.57 -5.57
C LYS A 99 5.07 -15.52 -4.50
N GLY A 100 4.42 -15.52 -3.34
CA GLY A 100 4.82 -16.40 -2.25
C GLY A 100 5.89 -15.84 -1.33
N TYR A 101 6.42 -14.64 -1.62
CA TYR A 101 7.43 -14.06 -0.72
C TYR A 101 6.79 -13.65 0.60
N THR A 102 7.38 -14.08 1.72
CA THR A 102 6.87 -13.74 3.05
C THR A 102 7.94 -13.06 3.92
N GLY A 103 9.19 -13.04 3.48
CA GLY A 103 10.26 -12.44 4.25
C GLY A 103 10.58 -13.21 5.52
N CYS A 104 11.49 -12.67 6.32
CA CYS A 104 11.90 -13.32 7.57
C CYS A 104 10.75 -13.47 8.54
N ASN A 105 9.99 -12.41 8.73
CA ASN A 105 8.90 -12.42 9.68
C ASN A 105 7.70 -13.21 9.17
N GLY A 106 7.55 -13.30 7.86
CA GLY A 106 6.47 -14.07 7.29
C GLY A 106 6.53 -15.53 7.63
N ARG A 107 7.74 -16.04 7.90
CA ARG A 107 7.89 -17.45 8.26
C ARG A 107 7.23 -17.79 9.56
N THR A 108 7.21 -16.86 10.50
CA THR A 108 6.64 -17.12 11.81
C THR A 108 5.16 -16.79 11.88
N ASP A 109 4.63 -16.11 10.89
CA ASP A 109 3.21 -15.79 10.82
C ASP A 109 2.54 -16.77 9.87
N ARG A 110 1.87 -17.75 10.44
CA ARG A 110 1.24 -18.80 9.66
C ARG A 110 0.12 -18.29 8.77
N ARG A 111 -0.39 -17.08 9.03
CA ARG A 111 -1.46 -16.50 8.22
C ARG A 111 -0.93 -15.76 7.00
N ALA A 112 0.37 -15.52 6.95
CA ALA A 112 0.96 -14.83 5.82
C ALA A 112 1.01 -15.74 4.62
N SER A 113 0.36 -15.34 3.54
CA SER A 113 0.30 -16.15 2.32
C SER A 113 1.38 -15.77 1.31
N GLY A 114 1.98 -14.59 1.46
CA GLY A 114 2.95 -14.11 0.49
C GLY A 114 2.33 -13.59 -0.78
N LEU A 115 1.02 -13.39 -0.79
CA LEU A 115 0.32 -12.93 -2.00
C LEU A 115 -0.05 -11.46 -1.98
N GLY A 116 -0.01 -10.82 -0.80
CA GLY A 116 -0.48 -9.44 -0.68
C GLY A 116 0.21 -8.46 -1.60
N LEU A 117 1.55 -8.37 -1.52
CA LEU A 117 2.29 -7.43 -2.36
C LEU A 117 2.30 -7.88 -3.82
N TYR A 118 2.36 -9.17 -4.07
CA TYR A 118 2.26 -9.69 -5.43
C TYR A 118 0.96 -9.22 -6.09
N LEU A 119 -0.16 -9.38 -5.38
CA LEU A 119 -1.46 -8.96 -5.90
C LEU A 119 -1.52 -7.45 -6.08
N CYS A 120 -0.97 -6.70 -5.11
CA CYS A 120 -0.95 -5.24 -5.24
C CYS A 120 -0.24 -4.81 -6.51
N ARG A 121 0.91 -5.42 -6.80
CA ARG A 121 1.64 -5.08 -8.01
C ARG A 121 0.85 -5.43 -9.27
N ARG A 122 0.22 -6.62 -9.28
CA ARG A 122 -0.59 -7.04 -10.43
C ARG A 122 -1.75 -6.07 -10.66
N ILE A 123 -2.43 -5.70 -9.59
CA ILE A 123 -3.55 -4.77 -9.70
C ILE A 123 -3.05 -3.41 -10.15
N CYS A 124 -1.96 -2.91 -9.56
CA CYS A 124 -1.40 -1.62 -9.96
C CYS A 124 -1.01 -1.61 -11.43
N GLN A 125 -0.43 -2.69 -11.93
CA GLN A 125 -0.11 -2.78 -13.34
C GLN A 125 -1.36 -2.64 -14.21
N ASN A 126 -2.45 -3.29 -13.80
CA ASN A 126 -3.72 -3.20 -14.51
C ASN A 126 -4.34 -1.82 -14.42
N LEU A 127 -4.10 -1.11 -13.31
CA LEU A 127 -4.65 0.24 -13.10
C LEU A 127 -3.76 1.34 -13.69
N GLY A 128 -2.56 0.99 -14.18
CA GLY A 128 -1.64 1.99 -14.68
C GLY A 128 -0.95 2.78 -13.58
N ILE A 129 -0.81 2.18 -12.41
CA ILE A 129 -0.16 2.79 -11.26
C ILE A 129 1.20 2.15 -11.07
N ASP A 130 2.22 3.00 -10.86
CA ASP A 130 3.57 2.51 -10.62
C ASP A 130 3.79 2.38 -9.11
N ILE A 131 4.03 1.16 -8.64
CA ILE A 131 4.25 0.90 -7.22
C ILE A 131 5.75 0.66 -6.97
N SER A 132 6.27 1.29 -5.93
CA SER A 132 7.67 1.10 -5.54
C SER A 132 7.79 1.08 -4.03
N ILE A 133 8.88 0.49 -3.54
CA ILE A 133 9.14 0.33 -2.12
C ILE A 133 10.57 0.71 -1.82
N SER A 134 10.77 1.49 -0.75
CA SER A 134 12.08 1.71 -0.17
C SER A 134 12.02 1.36 1.30
N SER A 135 13.12 0.88 1.85
CA SER A 135 13.11 0.39 3.22
C SER A 135 14.52 0.38 3.80
N THR A 136 14.60 0.54 5.12
CA THR A 136 15.85 0.42 5.86
C THR A 136 15.55 -0.40 7.11
N VAL A 137 16.33 -1.47 7.29
CA VAL A 137 16.15 -2.35 8.45
C VAL A 137 16.27 -1.52 9.72
N GLY A 138 15.34 -1.72 10.63
CA GLY A 138 15.30 -1.01 11.90
C GLY A 138 14.66 0.36 11.85
N GLU A 139 14.37 0.88 10.66
CA GLU A 139 13.77 2.21 10.50
C GLU A 139 12.36 2.17 9.93
N GLY A 140 12.13 1.28 8.98
CA GLY A 140 10.80 1.12 8.41
C GLY A 140 10.78 1.06 6.91
N THR A 141 9.57 1.14 6.36
CA THR A 141 9.31 0.94 4.94
C THR A 141 8.40 2.02 4.42
N THR A 142 8.65 2.48 3.20
CA THR A 142 7.76 3.40 2.50
C THR A 142 7.34 2.78 1.18
N VAL A 143 6.03 2.68 0.99
CA VAL A 143 5.46 2.22 -0.29
C VAL A 143 4.91 3.45 -1.00
N ARG A 144 5.23 3.58 -2.29
CA ARG A 144 4.78 4.70 -3.10
C ARG A 144 3.94 4.20 -4.25
N LEU A 145 2.81 4.87 -4.47
CA LEU A 145 1.90 4.59 -5.58
C LEU A 145 1.86 5.85 -6.44
N ASP A 146 2.43 5.77 -7.63
CA ASP A 146 2.46 6.92 -8.55
C ASP A 146 1.21 6.89 -9.41
N LEU A 147 0.27 7.77 -9.10
CA LEU A 147 -1.02 7.85 -9.76
C LEU A 147 -0.98 8.80 -10.97
N GLY A 148 0.16 9.38 -11.24
CA GLY A 148 0.30 10.27 -12.38
C GLY A 148 0.59 9.57 -13.69
N GLN A 149 0.78 8.25 -13.67
CA GLN A 149 1.18 7.51 -14.87
C GLN A 149 0.03 7.19 -15.80
N TYR A 150 -1.17 6.96 -15.26
CA TYR A 150 -2.31 6.61 -16.09
C TYR A 150 -2.85 7.84 -16.80
N LYS A 151 -3.09 7.70 -18.11
CA LYS A 151 -3.67 8.77 -18.92
C LYS A 151 -4.86 8.24 -19.67
N LEU A 152 -6.03 8.81 -19.39
CA LEU A 152 -7.27 8.40 -20.02
C LEU A 152 -7.17 8.61 -21.54
N GLY A 153 -7.57 7.60 -22.29
CA GLY A 153 -7.55 7.68 -23.74
C GLY A 153 -6.22 7.34 -24.37
N LYS A 154 -5.22 7.02 -23.57
CA LYS A 154 -3.92 6.59 -24.09
C LYS A 154 -3.95 5.08 -24.29
N GLU A 155 -3.50 4.65 -25.44
CA GLU A 155 -3.43 3.22 -25.72
C GLU A 155 -2.06 2.67 -25.66
#